data_e3414df21f2f55ea624f1a6d6ee7114d
#
_entry.id   e3414df21f2f55ea624f1a6d6ee7114d
#
_cell.length_a   1.000
_cell.length_b   1.000
_cell.length_c   1.000
_cell.angle_alpha   90.00
_cell.angle_beta   90.00
_cell.angle_gamma   90.00
#
_symmetry.space_group_name_H-M   'P 1'
#
loop_
_entity.id
_entity.type
_entity.pdbx_description
1 polymer ?
#
loop_
_entity_poly.entity_id
_entity_poly.type
_entity_poly.pdbx_seq_one_letter_code
_entity_poly.pdbx_strand_id
1 'polypeptide(L)'
;MKVLMINSVCGIRSTGRICTDLAEVLVENGYEVKIAYGRETVPEKYQKYAVRIGTDIDNKIHAIQTRLFDTHGFGSKKATADFLKWADKYDPDILHLHNIHGYYINVEMLFDWIKSRPQMKVIWTLHDCWAFTGHCAYFTAVDCNKWKTQCKCCPQLKSCLLYTSPSPRDRTRS
;
A
#
# COMPACT_ATOMS: atom_id res chain seq x y z
N MET A 1 -20.80 8.71 8.65
CA MET A 1 -19.81 7.60 8.69
C MET A 1 -18.49 8.11 8.16
N LYS A 2 -17.38 7.67 8.75
CA LYS A 2 -16.01 8.05 8.36
C LYS A 2 -15.37 6.95 7.52
N VAL A 3 -14.83 7.34 6.38
CA VAL A 3 -14.12 6.45 5.46
C VAL A 3 -12.66 6.85 5.39
N LEU A 4 -11.77 5.91 5.66
CA LEU A 4 -10.33 6.06 5.49
C LEU A 4 -9.89 5.21 4.29
N MET A 5 -9.39 5.85 3.24
CA MET A 5 -8.75 5.16 2.13
C MET A 5 -7.24 5.14 2.33
N ILE A 6 -6.56 4.06 1.95
CA ILE A 6 -5.10 3.98 1.95
C ILE A 6 -4.62 3.63 0.55
N ASN A 7 -3.80 4.50 -0.05
CA ASN A 7 -3.21 4.29 -1.36
C ASN A 7 -1.79 4.86 -1.43
N SER A 8 -1.00 4.43 -2.37
CA SER A 8 0.37 4.93 -2.55
C SER A 8 0.43 6.41 -2.93
N VAL A 9 -0.55 6.93 -3.67
CA VAL A 9 -0.64 8.32 -4.16
C VAL A 9 -2.06 8.85 -3.99
N CYS A 10 -2.25 10.18 -4.00
CA CYS A 10 -3.55 10.82 -3.86
C CYS A 10 -3.76 11.85 -4.99
N GLY A 11 -4.83 11.70 -5.76
CA GLY A 11 -5.27 12.62 -6.80
C GLY A 11 -4.44 12.64 -8.08
N ILE A 12 -3.40 11.82 -8.16
CA ILE A 12 -2.52 11.69 -9.32
C ILE A 12 -2.38 10.22 -9.73
N ARG A 13 -1.92 9.97 -10.94
CA ARG A 13 -1.86 8.62 -11.54
C ARG A 13 -3.24 7.94 -11.56
N SER A 14 -3.33 6.69 -12.04
CA SER A 14 -4.61 5.97 -12.16
C SER A 14 -5.26 5.72 -10.79
N THR A 15 -4.54 5.05 -9.88
CA THR A 15 -5.12 4.66 -8.59
C THR A 15 -5.41 5.84 -7.68
N GLY A 16 -4.58 6.91 -7.71
CA GLY A 16 -4.83 8.12 -6.94
C GLY A 16 -6.06 8.90 -7.42
N ARG A 17 -6.34 8.89 -8.74
CA ARG A 17 -7.59 9.46 -9.28
C ARG A 17 -8.80 8.65 -8.85
N ILE A 18 -8.74 7.33 -8.94
CA ILE A 18 -9.82 6.46 -8.46
C ILE A 18 -10.16 6.77 -7.00
N CYS A 19 -9.17 6.95 -6.13
CA CYS A 19 -9.40 7.31 -4.73
C CYS A 19 -10.09 8.67 -4.59
N THR A 20 -9.67 9.69 -5.37
CA THR A 20 -10.29 11.02 -5.28
C THR A 20 -11.69 11.05 -5.88
N ASP A 21 -11.93 10.35 -6.99
CA ASP A 21 -13.26 10.25 -7.60
C ASP A 21 -14.25 9.56 -6.64
N LEU A 22 -13.82 8.47 -6.00
CA LEU A 22 -14.61 7.82 -4.95
C LEU A 22 -14.84 8.73 -3.74
N ALA A 23 -13.82 9.51 -3.33
CA ALA A 23 -13.95 10.42 -2.21
C ALA A 23 -14.97 11.54 -2.50
N GLU A 24 -14.98 12.09 -3.71
CA GLU A 24 -15.96 13.10 -4.12
C GLU A 24 -17.38 12.54 -4.05
N VAL A 25 -17.62 11.36 -4.64
CA VAL A 25 -18.94 10.69 -4.59
C VAL A 25 -19.37 10.38 -3.15
N LEU A 26 -18.47 9.89 -2.30
CA LEU A 26 -18.79 9.59 -0.90
C LEU A 26 -19.14 10.84 -0.11
N VAL A 27 -18.42 11.95 -0.32
CA VAL A 27 -18.70 13.22 0.35
C VAL A 27 -20.05 13.79 -0.10
N GLU A 28 -20.40 13.68 -1.38
CA GLU A 28 -21.73 14.06 -1.89
C GLU A 28 -22.85 13.25 -1.24
N ASN A 29 -22.56 12.03 -0.80
CA ASN A 29 -23.48 11.16 -0.07
C ASN A 29 -23.38 11.28 1.47
N GLY A 30 -22.74 12.33 1.97
CA GLY A 30 -22.70 12.66 3.39
C GLY A 30 -21.67 11.89 4.23
N TYR A 31 -20.69 11.26 3.60
CA TYR A 31 -19.57 10.60 4.31
C TYR A 31 -18.43 11.59 4.57
N GLU A 32 -17.75 11.43 5.68
CA GLU A 32 -16.47 12.08 5.93
C GLU A 32 -15.35 11.18 5.37
N VAL A 33 -14.49 11.72 4.51
CA VAL A 33 -13.48 10.92 3.80
C VAL A 33 -12.09 11.48 4.01
N LYS A 34 -11.13 10.59 4.29
CA LYS A 34 -9.70 10.86 4.24
C LYS A 34 -8.98 9.83 3.38
N ILE A 35 -7.93 10.29 2.69
CA ILE A 35 -7.05 9.47 1.85
C ILE A 35 -5.64 9.53 2.42
N ALA A 36 -5.22 8.46 3.07
CA ALA A 36 -3.84 8.31 3.52
C ALA A 36 -2.96 7.88 2.35
N TYR A 37 -1.86 8.60 2.14
CA TYR A 37 -0.96 8.37 1.01
C TYR A 37 0.50 8.50 1.43
N GLY A 38 1.41 7.88 0.68
CA GLY A 38 2.82 7.86 1.06
C GLY A 38 3.76 8.53 0.07
N ARG A 39 3.35 8.77 -1.16
CA ARG A 39 4.25 9.16 -2.25
C ARG A 39 3.70 10.32 -3.05
N GLU A 40 4.65 11.12 -3.58
CA GLU A 40 4.40 12.24 -4.49
C GLU A 40 3.59 13.38 -3.86
N THR A 41 3.30 14.40 -4.62
CA THR A 41 2.56 15.58 -4.19
C THR A 41 1.08 15.42 -4.54
N VAL A 42 0.22 16.03 -3.73
CA VAL A 42 -1.23 16.03 -3.93
C VAL A 42 -1.63 17.33 -4.60
N PRO A 43 -2.46 17.30 -5.65
CA PRO A 43 -3.05 18.51 -6.22
C PRO A 43 -3.84 19.30 -5.18
N GLU A 44 -3.78 20.62 -5.25
CA GLU A 44 -4.35 21.54 -4.25
C GLU A 44 -5.82 21.22 -3.95
N LYS A 45 -6.63 20.98 -4.97
CA LYS A 45 -8.07 20.67 -4.82
C LYS A 45 -8.36 19.43 -3.97
N TYR A 46 -7.40 18.51 -3.82
CA TYR A 46 -7.56 17.26 -3.07
C TYR A 46 -6.87 17.24 -1.71
N GLN A 47 -6.17 18.33 -1.35
CA GLN A 47 -5.47 18.40 -0.07
C GLN A 47 -6.40 18.27 1.13
N LYS A 48 -7.66 18.70 0.99
CA LYS A 48 -8.71 18.53 2.01
C LYS A 48 -8.95 17.07 2.43
N TYR A 49 -8.67 16.11 1.54
CA TYR A 49 -8.81 14.68 1.81
C TYR A 49 -7.49 14.05 2.27
N ALA A 50 -6.36 14.65 1.97
CA ALA A 50 -5.06 14.03 2.01
C ALA A 50 -4.46 13.95 3.42
N VAL A 51 -3.92 12.78 3.78
CA VAL A 51 -3.15 12.54 5.00
C VAL A 51 -1.84 11.85 4.62
N ARG A 52 -0.70 12.52 4.86
CA ARG A 52 0.61 11.97 4.49
C ARG A 52 1.08 10.91 5.49
N ILE A 53 1.53 9.75 4.98
CA ILE A 53 2.23 8.72 5.75
C ILE A 53 3.73 8.91 5.52
N GLY A 54 4.45 9.32 6.57
CA GLY A 54 5.89 9.53 6.51
C GLY A 54 6.34 10.64 5.54
N THR A 55 7.59 10.57 5.16
CA THR A 55 8.28 11.53 4.30
C THR A 55 8.92 10.85 3.09
N ASP A 56 9.41 11.62 2.13
CA ASP A 56 10.16 11.07 0.99
C ASP A 56 11.48 10.42 1.42
N ILE A 57 12.06 10.85 2.55
CA ILE A 57 13.25 10.23 3.14
C ILE A 57 12.89 8.84 3.69
N ASP A 58 11.78 8.71 4.41
CA ASP A 58 11.29 7.40 4.89
C ASP A 58 11.09 6.42 3.74
N ASN A 59 10.51 6.89 2.63
CA ASN A 59 10.31 6.06 1.44
C ASN A 59 11.64 5.60 0.81
N LYS A 60 12.63 6.49 0.72
CA LYS A 60 13.98 6.14 0.22
C LYS A 60 14.67 5.13 1.12
N ILE A 61 14.63 5.32 2.43
CA ILE A 61 15.19 4.39 3.41
C ILE A 61 14.53 3.01 3.27
N HIS A 62 13.19 2.96 3.22
CA HIS A 62 12.44 1.72 3.02
C HIS A 62 12.84 1.00 1.71
N ALA A 63 12.99 1.76 0.61
CA ALA A 63 13.41 1.21 -0.68
C ALA A 63 14.84 0.63 -0.61
N ILE A 64 15.76 1.29 0.08
CA ILE A 64 17.14 0.79 0.29
C ILE A 64 17.12 -0.47 1.16
N GLN A 65 16.38 -0.46 2.28
CA GLN A 65 16.22 -1.62 3.14
C GLN A 65 15.66 -2.83 2.38
N THR A 66 14.64 -2.59 1.54
CA THR A 66 14.07 -3.64 0.70
C THR A 66 15.09 -4.25 -0.25
N ARG A 67 15.94 -3.43 -0.88
CA ARG A 67 16.98 -3.92 -1.81
C ARG A 67 18.09 -4.72 -1.12
N LEU A 68 18.45 -4.34 0.10
CA LEU A 68 19.52 -4.99 0.85
C LEU A 68 19.03 -6.24 1.60
N PHE A 69 17.82 -6.21 2.13
CA PHE A 69 17.32 -7.23 3.07
C PHE A 69 16.03 -7.92 2.62
N ASP A 70 15.53 -7.60 1.41
CA ASP A 70 14.27 -8.13 0.87
C ASP A 70 13.07 -7.97 1.82
N THR A 71 12.93 -6.78 2.38
CA THR A 71 11.90 -6.43 3.39
C THR A 71 10.78 -5.58 2.80
N HIS A 72 10.35 -5.87 1.56
CA HIS A 72 9.30 -5.12 0.89
C HIS A 72 7.98 -5.18 1.68
N GLY A 73 7.45 -4.02 2.05
CA GLY A 73 6.27 -3.92 2.91
C GLY A 73 6.55 -3.99 4.42
N PHE A 74 7.79 -4.22 4.87
CA PHE A 74 8.16 -4.32 6.30
C PHE A 74 9.00 -3.15 6.81
N GLY A 75 9.35 -2.19 5.96
CA GLY A 75 9.99 -0.93 6.35
C GLY A 75 9.01 0.10 6.90
N SER A 76 9.42 1.38 6.96
CA SER A 76 8.60 2.55 7.37
C SER A 76 7.89 2.39 8.73
N LYS A 77 8.46 1.64 9.68
CA LYS A 77 7.81 1.31 10.96
C LYS A 77 7.39 2.56 11.75
N LYS A 78 8.29 3.56 11.88
CA LYS A 78 7.99 4.79 12.62
C LYS A 78 6.87 5.59 11.93
N ALA A 79 6.99 5.81 10.62
CA ALA A 79 5.98 6.52 9.85
C ALA A 79 4.60 5.85 9.93
N THR A 80 4.56 4.51 9.89
CA THR A 80 3.33 3.73 10.06
C THR A 80 2.78 3.88 11.48
N ALA A 81 3.61 3.77 12.52
CA ALA A 81 3.16 3.93 13.91
C ALA A 81 2.53 5.31 14.15
N ASP A 82 3.16 6.37 13.63
CA ASP A 82 2.65 7.74 13.78
C ASP A 82 1.34 7.92 12.99
N PHE A 83 1.25 7.35 11.81
CA PHE A 83 0.01 7.32 11.02
C PHE A 83 -1.12 6.55 11.74
N LEU A 84 -0.84 5.37 12.31
CA LEU A 84 -1.84 4.58 13.00
C LEU A 84 -2.38 5.27 14.25
N LYS A 85 -1.53 6.01 15.01
CA LYS A 85 -1.99 6.89 16.09
C LYS A 85 -2.95 7.98 15.62
N TRP A 86 -2.71 8.53 14.43
CA TRP A 86 -3.63 9.48 13.82
C TRP A 86 -4.93 8.78 13.39
N ALA A 87 -4.84 7.61 12.78
CA ALA A 87 -5.99 6.81 12.35
C ALA A 87 -6.87 6.39 13.55
N ASP A 88 -6.26 6.10 14.70
CA ASP A 88 -6.99 5.86 15.97
C ASP A 88 -7.85 7.04 16.41
N LYS A 89 -7.32 8.26 16.28
CA LYS A 89 -8.07 9.48 16.60
C LYS A 89 -9.14 9.81 15.57
N TYR A 90 -8.87 9.48 14.31
CA TYR A 90 -9.84 9.65 13.22
C TYR A 90 -11.01 8.69 13.39
N ASP A 91 -10.74 7.48 13.89
CA ASP A 91 -11.71 6.41 14.17
C ASP A 91 -12.63 6.09 12.99
N PRO A 92 -12.11 5.49 11.90
CA PRO A 92 -12.88 5.21 10.71
C PRO A 92 -13.88 4.05 10.91
N ASP A 93 -15.09 4.21 10.40
CA ASP A 93 -16.10 3.15 10.30
C ASP A 93 -15.74 2.17 9.18
N ILE A 94 -15.14 2.67 8.11
CA ILE A 94 -14.76 1.91 6.91
C ILE A 94 -13.30 2.21 6.56
N LEU A 95 -12.51 1.16 6.42
CA LEU A 95 -11.17 1.21 5.85
C LEU A 95 -11.20 0.65 4.43
N HIS A 96 -10.82 1.48 3.44
CA HIS A 96 -10.72 1.06 2.05
C HIS A 96 -9.26 1.04 1.60
N LEU A 97 -8.73 -0.17 1.48
CA LEU A 97 -7.37 -0.40 1.01
C LEU A 97 -7.31 -0.42 -0.52
N HIS A 98 -6.31 0.25 -1.07
CA HIS A 98 -5.92 0.21 -2.48
C HIS A 98 -4.49 -0.34 -2.60
N ASN A 99 -3.54 0.41 -3.16
CA ASN A 99 -2.15 -0.02 -3.25
C ASN A 99 -1.42 0.27 -1.94
N ILE A 100 -1.26 -0.75 -1.10
CA ILE A 100 -0.52 -0.69 0.17
C ILE A 100 0.97 -1.03 0.03
N HIS A 101 1.46 -1.24 -1.20
CA HIS A 101 2.87 -1.40 -1.53
C HIS A 101 3.46 -0.07 -2.06
N GLY A 102 4.79 0.04 -2.13
CA GLY A 102 5.47 1.25 -2.63
C GLY A 102 6.32 1.97 -1.60
N TYR A 103 6.80 1.26 -0.58
CA TYR A 103 7.82 1.71 0.37
C TYR A 103 7.38 2.82 1.35
N TYR A 104 6.10 2.97 1.65
CA TYR A 104 5.59 4.07 2.48
C TYR A 104 4.88 3.61 3.76
N ILE A 105 4.47 2.35 3.84
CA ILE A 105 3.74 1.79 4.98
C ILE A 105 4.31 0.42 5.36
N ASN A 106 4.23 0.08 6.63
CA ASN A 106 4.53 -1.26 7.13
C ASN A 106 3.23 -2.08 7.14
N VAL A 107 3.20 -3.11 6.31
CA VAL A 107 2.00 -3.92 6.07
C VAL A 107 1.65 -4.77 7.30
N GLU A 108 2.63 -5.34 7.99
CA GLU A 108 2.41 -6.12 9.20
C GLU A 108 1.71 -5.28 10.28
N MET A 109 2.26 -4.11 10.60
CA MET A 109 1.67 -3.19 11.58
C MET A 109 0.26 -2.73 11.17
N LEU A 110 0.03 -2.49 9.86
CA LEU A 110 -1.28 -2.13 9.36
C LEU A 110 -2.30 -3.25 9.59
N PHE A 111 -1.95 -4.50 9.26
CA PHE A 111 -2.86 -5.62 9.45
C PHE A 111 -3.09 -5.97 10.92
N ASP A 112 -2.10 -5.81 11.78
CA ASP A 112 -2.29 -5.98 13.23
C ASP A 112 -3.24 -4.90 13.79
N TRP A 113 -3.12 -3.67 13.34
CA TRP A 113 -4.04 -2.59 13.68
C TRP A 113 -5.47 -2.89 13.17
N ILE A 114 -5.62 -3.41 11.93
CA ILE A 114 -6.92 -3.83 11.39
C ILE A 114 -7.54 -4.93 12.26
N LYS A 115 -6.79 -5.95 12.63
CA LYS A 115 -7.25 -7.07 13.47
C LYS A 115 -7.69 -6.61 14.87
N SER A 116 -7.07 -5.56 15.39
CA SER A 116 -7.46 -4.99 16.70
C SER A 116 -8.79 -4.24 16.67
N ARG A 117 -9.42 -4.07 15.50
CA ARG A 117 -10.64 -3.29 15.26
C ARG A 117 -11.73 -4.10 14.54
N PRO A 118 -12.30 -5.12 15.19
CA PRO A 118 -13.24 -6.05 14.55
C PRO A 118 -14.55 -5.39 14.09
N GLN A 119 -14.87 -4.19 14.59
CA GLN A 119 -16.08 -3.44 14.21
C GLN A 119 -15.88 -2.61 12.93
N MET A 120 -14.63 -2.31 12.58
CA MET A 120 -14.31 -1.54 11.37
C MET A 120 -14.51 -2.42 10.12
N LYS A 121 -15.29 -1.93 9.16
CA LYS A 121 -15.47 -2.62 7.88
C LYS A 121 -14.25 -2.41 7.00
N VAL A 122 -13.71 -3.48 6.43
CA VAL A 122 -12.53 -3.42 5.56
C VAL A 122 -12.90 -3.83 4.14
N ILE A 123 -12.57 -2.97 3.19
CA ILE A 123 -12.69 -3.21 1.75
C ILE A 123 -11.27 -3.15 1.16
N TRP A 124 -10.92 -4.05 0.26
CA TRP A 124 -9.66 -4.00 -0.44
C TRP A 124 -9.87 -4.11 -1.96
N THR A 125 -9.62 -3.01 -2.67
CA THR A 125 -9.61 -3.00 -4.13
C THR A 125 -8.22 -3.34 -4.63
N LEU A 126 -8.09 -4.48 -5.29
CA LEU A 126 -6.83 -4.93 -5.89
C LEU A 126 -6.66 -4.30 -7.27
N HIS A 127 -5.64 -3.48 -7.43
CA HIS A 127 -5.29 -2.85 -8.72
C HIS A 127 -4.22 -3.63 -9.48
N ASP A 128 -3.54 -4.53 -8.80
CA ASP A 128 -2.51 -5.41 -9.32
C ASP A 128 -2.43 -6.71 -8.54
N CYS A 129 -1.48 -7.57 -8.87
CA CYS A 129 -1.36 -8.90 -8.31
C CYS A 129 -0.50 -8.98 -7.04
N TRP A 130 0.05 -7.86 -6.57
CA TRP A 130 1.00 -7.84 -5.45
C TRP A 130 0.45 -8.52 -4.19
N ALA A 131 -0.81 -8.28 -3.88
CA ALA A 131 -1.44 -8.73 -2.63
C ALA A 131 -1.42 -10.26 -2.46
N PHE A 132 -1.50 -11.03 -3.55
CA PHE A 132 -1.54 -12.50 -3.49
C PHE A 132 -0.29 -13.17 -4.05
N THR A 133 0.53 -12.45 -4.83
CA THR A 133 1.84 -12.95 -5.28
C THR A 133 2.94 -12.68 -4.26
N GLY A 134 2.72 -11.71 -3.37
CA GLY A 134 3.68 -11.25 -2.38
C GLY A 134 4.81 -10.39 -2.92
N HIS A 135 4.96 -10.26 -4.24
CA HIS A 135 6.04 -9.47 -4.83
C HIS A 135 5.76 -9.00 -6.26
N CYS A 136 5.18 -9.86 -7.11
CA CYS A 136 5.00 -9.59 -8.52
C CYS A 136 3.66 -8.92 -8.79
N ALA A 137 3.66 -7.66 -9.25
CA ALA A 137 2.44 -6.94 -9.56
C ALA A 137 1.79 -7.42 -10.88
N TYR A 138 2.58 -7.94 -11.83
CA TYR A 138 2.10 -8.25 -13.20
C TYR A 138 2.64 -9.59 -13.71
N PHE A 139 2.32 -10.69 -13.03
CA PHE A 139 2.77 -12.02 -13.45
C PHE A 139 2.18 -12.45 -14.81
N THR A 140 1.03 -11.94 -15.17
CA THR A 140 0.35 -12.23 -16.45
C THR A 140 1.11 -11.71 -17.66
N ALA A 141 1.94 -10.67 -17.52
CA ALA A 141 2.72 -10.11 -18.62
C ALA A 141 3.77 -11.09 -19.20
N VAL A 142 4.14 -12.11 -18.43
CA VAL A 142 5.11 -13.16 -18.81
C VAL A 142 4.53 -14.56 -18.64
N ASP A 143 3.22 -14.68 -18.51
CA ASP A 143 2.48 -15.93 -18.30
C ASP A 143 3.10 -16.81 -17.19
N CYS A 144 3.44 -16.22 -16.07
CA CYS A 144 4.12 -16.87 -14.97
C CYS A 144 3.13 -17.42 -13.95
N ASN A 145 3.12 -18.74 -13.77
CA ASN A 145 2.27 -19.43 -12.78
C ASN A 145 2.99 -19.82 -11.48
N LYS A 146 4.26 -19.44 -11.30
CA LYS A 146 5.09 -19.84 -10.15
C LYS A 146 4.58 -19.32 -8.80
N TRP A 147 3.82 -18.22 -8.80
CA TRP A 147 3.18 -17.68 -7.61
C TRP A 147 2.19 -18.67 -6.94
N LYS A 148 1.65 -19.64 -7.70
CA LYS A 148 0.73 -20.67 -7.18
C LYS A 148 1.42 -21.72 -6.31
N THR A 149 2.71 -21.91 -6.51
CA THR A 149 3.50 -22.93 -5.82
C THR A 149 4.67 -22.30 -5.06
N GLN A 150 5.68 -21.88 -5.79
CA GLN A 150 6.84 -21.19 -5.22
C GLN A 150 7.58 -20.40 -6.31
N CYS A 151 7.82 -19.12 -6.05
CA CYS A 151 8.61 -18.28 -6.93
C CYS A 151 10.11 -18.66 -6.83
N LYS A 152 10.65 -19.27 -7.89
CA LYS A 152 12.08 -19.49 -8.11
C LYS A 152 12.43 -19.11 -9.53
N CYS A 153 13.68 -18.66 -9.77
CA CYS A 153 14.17 -18.29 -11.11
C CYS A 153 13.17 -17.37 -11.84
N CYS A 154 12.90 -16.22 -11.25
CA CYS A 154 11.89 -15.27 -11.75
C CYS A 154 12.22 -14.80 -13.18
N PRO A 155 11.32 -14.97 -14.18
CA PRO A 155 11.56 -14.51 -15.55
C PRO A 155 11.62 -12.99 -15.65
N GLN A 156 11.05 -12.26 -14.68
CA GLN A 156 11.05 -10.81 -14.63
C GLN A 156 12.17 -10.21 -13.77
N LEU A 157 13.09 -11.03 -13.25
CA LEU A 157 14.14 -10.56 -12.33
C LEU A 157 14.99 -9.42 -12.92
N LYS A 158 15.26 -9.47 -14.23
CA LYS A 158 16.03 -8.43 -14.94
C LYS A 158 15.18 -7.23 -15.38
N SER A 159 13.90 -7.44 -15.63
CA SER A 159 12.98 -6.43 -16.16
C SER A 159 12.29 -5.63 -15.04
N CYS A 160 12.17 -6.23 -13.89
CA CYS A 160 11.49 -5.69 -12.71
C CYS A 160 12.45 -5.48 -11.53
N LEU A 161 13.67 -5.06 -11.78
CA LEU A 161 14.71 -4.76 -10.77
C LEU A 161 14.25 -3.83 -9.63
N LEU A 162 13.14 -3.13 -9.82
CA LEU A 162 12.51 -2.29 -8.80
C LEU A 162 11.46 -3.03 -7.96
N TYR A 163 11.05 -4.25 -8.36
CA TYR A 163 9.92 -4.95 -7.76
C TYR A 163 10.17 -6.43 -7.44
N THR A 164 11.28 -7.00 -7.88
CA THR A 164 11.55 -8.43 -7.72
C THR A 164 12.94 -8.69 -7.19
N SER A 165 13.18 -8.37 -5.93
CA SER A 165 14.14 -9.16 -5.16
C SER A 165 13.54 -10.55 -4.93
N PRO A 166 14.30 -11.64 -5.00
CA PRO A 166 13.78 -12.94 -4.59
C PRO A 166 13.30 -12.85 -3.13
N SER A 167 12.12 -13.37 -2.86
CA SER A 167 11.56 -13.43 -1.51
C SER A 167 12.55 -14.12 -0.56
N PRO A 168 12.58 -13.79 0.74
CA PRO A 168 13.37 -14.54 1.72
C PRO A 168 13.11 -16.05 1.65
N ARG A 169 11.88 -16.46 1.26
CA ARG A 169 11.54 -17.85 1.01
C ARG A 169 12.25 -18.47 -0.19
N ASP A 170 12.71 -17.65 -1.15
CA ASP A 170 13.43 -18.11 -2.34
C ASP A 170 14.92 -18.32 -2.06
N ARG A 171 15.47 -17.70 -0.99
CA ARG A 171 16.88 -17.79 -0.60
C ARG A 171 17.20 -19.03 0.26
N THR A 172 16.21 -19.57 0.96
CA THR A 172 16.41 -20.66 1.93
C THR A 172 16.29 -22.07 1.34
N ARG A 173 16.16 -22.20 0.02
CA ARG A 173 16.00 -23.49 -0.66
C ARG A 173 16.88 -23.61 -1.92
N SER A 174 18.15 -23.22 -1.81
CA SER A 174 19.19 -23.63 -2.76
C SER A 174 19.93 -24.83 -2.20
#